data_82520c787d89151aada366afb4ab8e28
#
_entry.id   82520c787d89151aada366afb4ab8e28
#
_cell.length_a   1.000
_cell.length_b   1.000
_cell.length_c   1.000
_cell.angle_alpha   90.00
_cell.angle_beta   90.00
_cell.angle_gamma   90.00
#
_symmetry.space_group_name_H-M   'P 1'
#
loop_
_entity.id
_entity.type
_entity.pdbx_description
1 polymer ?
#
loop_
_entity_poly.entity_id
_entity_poly.type
_entity_poly.pdbx_seq_one_letter_code
_entity_poly.pdbx_strand_id
1 'polypeptide(L)'
;MGSKCKYLSEYKKAEKYVVVNDDDPDLVPIEIPMPPCPPLDTIDGYGLPAKEQKFQKPVYPKTLEELEEELEDIQLIYEELKNNQSKYADEIRFIELQWKRRLNGYWFFNNGVPTYITGTNYMYISFWEIDIGIPEYRSRDRKFFLFADFCTFDSNCFGFNYPKHRREGATNKVQCWLYEATSRSNRKHSGIQSATEDHAKDVFTEHLIPGWKSLPFFFKPIFQGNTDPKRVLLFREPAGKVVKGKVY
;
A
#
# COMPACT_ATOMS: atom_id res chain seq x y z
N MET A 1 -6.08 1.73 -18.74
CA MET A 1 -7.47 1.64 -18.27
C MET A 1 -7.39 1.24 -16.80
N GLY A 2 -7.66 2.20 -15.89
CA GLY A 2 -7.68 1.91 -14.47
C GLY A 2 -8.68 0.80 -14.20
N SER A 3 -8.24 -0.24 -13.51
CA SER A 3 -9.11 -1.27 -12.99
C SER A 3 -10.22 -0.57 -12.20
N LYS A 4 -11.38 -0.39 -12.82
CA LYS A 4 -12.57 0.05 -12.09
C LYS A 4 -12.74 -0.95 -10.97
N CYS A 5 -12.73 -0.47 -9.75
CA CYS A 5 -12.91 -1.29 -8.58
C CYS A 5 -14.17 -2.14 -8.81
N LYS A 6 -13.99 -3.44 -9.02
CA LYS A 6 -15.04 -4.41 -9.36
C LYS A 6 -16.13 -4.46 -8.27
N TYR A 7 -15.87 -3.82 -7.16
CA TYR A 7 -16.63 -3.84 -5.93
C TYR A 7 -17.55 -2.63 -5.68
N LEU A 8 -17.50 -1.58 -6.51
CA LEU A 8 -18.39 -0.41 -6.31
C LEU A 8 -19.88 -0.77 -6.36
N SER A 9 -20.26 -1.80 -7.12
CA SER A 9 -21.65 -2.28 -7.15
C SER A 9 -22.03 -3.16 -5.96
N GLU A 10 -21.06 -3.86 -5.37
CA GLU A 10 -21.24 -4.68 -4.17
C GLU A 10 -21.20 -3.83 -2.90
N TYR A 11 -20.50 -2.70 -2.91
CA TYR A 11 -20.43 -1.75 -1.80
C TYR A 11 -21.75 -1.05 -1.47
N LYS A 12 -22.72 -1.03 -2.36
CA LYS A 12 -24.02 -0.38 -2.12
C LYS A 12 -24.80 -0.96 -0.92
N LYS A 13 -24.40 -2.12 -0.41
CA LYS A 13 -25.00 -2.79 0.77
C LYS A 13 -24.07 -2.84 1.98
N ALA A 14 -22.86 -2.31 1.87
CA ALA A 14 -21.85 -2.37 2.93
C ALA A 14 -22.03 -1.23 3.93
N GLU A 15 -21.41 -1.38 5.10
CA GLU A 15 -21.22 -0.27 6.03
C GLU A 15 -20.54 0.91 5.32
N LYS A 16 -20.98 2.12 5.69
CA LYS A 16 -20.44 3.35 5.14
C LYS A 16 -19.61 4.06 6.19
N TYR A 17 -18.47 4.57 5.78
CA TYR A 17 -17.75 5.56 6.56
C TYR A 17 -18.21 6.95 6.13
N VAL A 18 -18.75 7.72 7.06
CA VAL A 18 -19.26 9.07 6.78
C VAL A 18 -18.22 10.08 7.20
N VAL A 19 -17.80 10.91 6.24
CA VAL A 19 -16.99 12.10 6.52
C VAL A 19 -17.94 13.27 6.58
N VAL A 20 -18.08 13.84 7.75
CA VAL A 20 -18.86 15.07 7.98
C VAL A 20 -17.87 16.23 8.03
N ASN A 21 -18.16 17.29 7.31
CA ASN A 21 -17.47 18.55 7.47
C ASN A 21 -18.22 19.35 8.55
N ASP A 22 -17.72 19.31 9.79
CA ASP A 22 -18.36 19.95 10.93
C ASP A 22 -18.31 21.49 10.84
N ASP A 23 -17.46 22.03 9.94
CA ASP A 23 -17.27 23.47 9.78
C ASP A 23 -18.25 24.11 8.78
N ASP A 24 -18.98 23.32 7.99
CA ASP A 24 -19.94 23.81 7.01
C ASP A 24 -21.19 22.90 6.97
N PRO A 25 -22.30 23.34 7.62
CA PRO A 25 -23.52 22.56 7.69
C PRO A 25 -24.26 22.40 6.34
N ASP A 26 -23.89 23.19 5.33
CA ASP A 26 -24.47 23.11 3.98
C ASP A 26 -23.79 22.08 3.08
N LEU A 27 -22.66 21.52 3.52
CA LEU A 27 -21.96 20.47 2.77
C LEU A 27 -22.61 19.09 3.01
N VAL A 28 -22.90 18.42 1.90
CA VAL A 28 -23.39 17.04 1.93
C VAL A 28 -22.31 16.12 2.49
N PRO A 29 -22.61 15.29 3.50
CA PRO A 29 -21.64 14.32 4.01
C PRO A 29 -21.14 13.38 2.92
N ILE A 30 -19.84 13.14 2.89
CA ILE A 30 -19.23 12.18 1.96
C ILE A 30 -19.36 10.78 2.55
N GLU A 31 -20.08 9.90 1.88
CA GLU A 31 -20.22 8.51 2.25
C GLU A 31 -19.18 7.66 1.50
N ILE A 32 -18.25 7.06 2.25
CA ILE A 32 -17.23 6.15 1.71
C ILE A 32 -17.72 4.72 1.92
N PRO A 33 -18.03 3.97 0.84
CA PRO A 33 -18.47 2.59 0.97
C PRO A 33 -17.30 1.71 1.41
N MET A 34 -17.55 0.81 2.35
CA MET A 34 -16.60 -0.22 2.78
C MET A 34 -17.03 -1.58 2.26
N PRO A 35 -16.11 -2.51 1.98
CA PRO A 35 -16.47 -3.86 1.61
C PRO A 35 -17.23 -4.55 2.76
N PRO A 36 -18.13 -5.51 2.44
CA PRO A 36 -18.82 -6.27 3.48
C PRO A 36 -17.80 -6.96 4.39
N CYS A 37 -18.08 -6.93 5.69
CA CYS A 37 -17.28 -7.68 6.66
C CYS A 37 -17.39 -9.18 6.34
N PRO A 38 -16.29 -9.89 6.12
CA PRO A 38 -16.32 -11.32 5.88
C PRO A 38 -16.84 -12.05 7.12
N PRO A 39 -17.35 -13.28 6.96
CA PRO A 39 -17.70 -14.12 8.10
C PRO A 39 -16.47 -14.33 8.99
N LEU A 40 -16.71 -14.50 10.27
CA LEU A 40 -15.66 -14.84 11.25
C LEU A 40 -15.00 -16.15 10.83
N ASP A 41 -13.78 -16.04 10.31
CA ASP A 41 -13.01 -17.18 9.84
C ASP A 41 -11.59 -17.09 10.41
N THR A 42 -11.11 -18.21 10.94
CA THR A 42 -9.74 -18.33 11.44
C THR A 42 -8.72 -18.57 10.34
N ILE A 43 -9.16 -19.02 9.16
CA ILE A 43 -8.28 -19.40 8.03
C ILE A 43 -7.71 -18.17 7.34
N ASP A 44 -8.53 -17.16 7.07
CA ASP A 44 -8.11 -15.91 6.40
C ASP A 44 -7.51 -14.84 7.34
N GLY A 45 -7.27 -15.19 8.59
CA GLY A 45 -6.62 -14.31 9.57
C GLY A 45 -7.55 -13.28 10.21
N TYR A 46 -8.86 -13.40 10.04
CA TYR A 46 -9.84 -12.55 10.73
C TYR A 46 -10.01 -12.93 12.20
N GLY A 47 -9.82 -14.21 12.52
CA GLY A 47 -9.86 -14.75 13.88
C GLY A 47 -11.20 -14.57 14.59
N LEU A 48 -11.23 -14.98 15.84
CA LEU A 48 -12.34 -14.68 16.73
C LEU A 48 -12.13 -13.31 17.39
N PRO A 49 -13.19 -12.51 17.61
CA PRO A 49 -13.06 -11.22 18.26
C PRO A 49 -12.55 -11.39 19.69
N ALA A 50 -11.41 -10.79 19.98
CA ALA A 50 -10.84 -10.73 21.33
C ALA A 50 -10.78 -9.28 21.80
N LYS A 51 -11.04 -9.07 23.10
CA LYS A 51 -11.13 -7.72 23.69
C LYS A 51 -9.87 -6.88 23.52
N GLU A 52 -8.70 -7.52 23.52
CA GLU A 52 -7.39 -6.84 23.42
C GLU A 52 -6.68 -7.10 22.10
N GLN A 53 -7.41 -7.56 21.10
CA GLN A 53 -6.83 -7.83 19.81
C GLN A 53 -6.45 -6.54 19.09
N LYS A 54 -5.25 -6.55 18.49
CA LYS A 54 -4.73 -5.46 17.67
C LYS A 54 -4.36 -5.99 16.29
N PHE A 55 -4.07 -5.09 15.37
CA PHE A 55 -3.50 -5.44 14.08
C PHE A 55 -2.20 -6.23 14.27
N GLN A 56 -2.11 -7.37 13.61
CA GLN A 56 -0.90 -8.19 13.58
C GLN A 56 -0.18 -7.96 12.27
N LYS A 57 1.07 -7.51 12.34
CA LYS A 57 1.93 -7.39 11.16
C LYS A 57 2.21 -8.77 10.60
N PRO A 58 2.23 -8.94 9.28
CA PRO A 58 2.63 -10.22 8.68
C PRO A 58 4.07 -10.54 9.04
N VAL A 59 4.31 -11.81 9.37
CA VAL A 59 5.68 -12.30 9.58
C VAL A 59 6.26 -12.65 8.22
N TYR A 60 7.37 -12.01 7.87
CA TYR A 60 8.04 -12.26 6.60
C TYR A 60 8.73 -13.63 6.63
N PRO A 61 8.54 -14.51 5.63
CA PRO A 61 9.18 -15.82 5.59
C PRO A 61 10.70 -15.69 5.46
N LYS A 62 11.44 -16.39 6.30
CA LYS A 62 12.92 -16.40 6.25
C LYS A 62 13.47 -16.89 4.92
N THR A 63 12.80 -17.87 4.32
CA THR A 63 13.17 -18.39 2.99
C THR A 63 13.13 -17.32 1.90
N LEU A 64 12.21 -16.32 2.01
CA LEU A 64 12.18 -15.19 1.08
C LEU A 64 13.28 -14.18 1.40
N GLU A 65 13.61 -13.95 2.69
CA GLU A 65 14.75 -13.11 3.07
C GLU A 65 16.06 -13.68 2.50
N GLU A 66 16.31 -14.99 2.71
CA GLU A 66 17.47 -15.69 2.19
C GLU A 66 17.54 -15.62 0.65
N LEU A 67 16.39 -15.73 -0.04
CA LEU A 67 16.33 -15.66 -1.49
C LEU A 67 16.61 -14.23 -2.02
N GLU A 68 16.16 -13.19 -1.32
CA GLU A 68 16.46 -11.79 -1.64
C GLU A 68 17.95 -11.48 -1.45
N GLU A 69 18.57 -12.01 -0.40
CA GLU A 69 20.00 -11.86 -0.14
C GLU A 69 20.87 -12.61 -1.17
N GLU A 70 20.44 -13.80 -1.62
CA GLU A 70 21.19 -14.60 -2.58
C GLU A 70 21.15 -14.05 -4.00
N LEU A 71 19.97 -13.61 -4.46
CA LEU A 71 19.76 -13.27 -5.87
C LEU A 71 19.83 -11.77 -6.16
N GLU A 72 19.62 -10.90 -5.18
CA GLU A 72 19.65 -9.42 -5.27
C GLU A 72 18.74 -8.81 -6.37
N ASP A 73 18.46 -9.53 -7.47
CA ASP A 73 17.65 -9.08 -8.62
C ASP A 73 16.22 -9.64 -8.53
N ILE A 74 15.26 -8.72 -8.50
CA ILE A 74 13.83 -9.05 -8.44
C ILE A 74 13.40 -10.00 -9.57
N GLN A 75 13.93 -9.85 -10.77
CA GLN A 75 13.58 -10.72 -11.90
C GLN A 75 14.07 -12.16 -11.67
N LEU A 76 15.29 -12.32 -11.16
CA LEU A 76 15.84 -13.65 -10.84
C LEU A 76 15.06 -14.33 -9.72
N ILE A 77 14.61 -13.56 -8.70
CA ILE A 77 13.77 -14.09 -7.64
C ILE A 77 12.45 -14.63 -8.21
N TYR A 78 11.79 -13.88 -9.09
CA TYR A 78 10.56 -14.35 -9.73
C TYR A 78 10.76 -15.57 -10.63
N GLU A 79 11.89 -15.66 -11.34
CA GLU A 79 12.24 -16.83 -12.15
C GLU A 79 12.48 -18.06 -11.29
N GLU A 80 13.20 -17.92 -10.18
CA GLU A 80 13.44 -19.01 -9.22
C GLU A 80 12.11 -19.52 -8.61
N LEU A 81 11.26 -18.63 -8.13
CA LEU A 81 9.93 -19.00 -7.60
C LEU A 81 9.07 -19.69 -8.66
N LYS A 82 9.10 -19.21 -9.89
CA LYS A 82 8.33 -19.77 -11.01
C LYS A 82 8.82 -21.17 -11.42
N ASN A 83 10.11 -21.38 -11.43
CA ASN A 83 10.71 -22.64 -11.84
C ASN A 83 10.60 -23.72 -10.76
N ASN A 84 10.52 -23.34 -9.50
CA ASN A 84 10.53 -24.21 -8.34
C ASN A 84 9.26 -24.08 -7.45
N GLN A 85 8.08 -23.98 -8.07
CA GLN A 85 6.81 -23.72 -7.37
C GLN A 85 6.50 -24.70 -6.23
N SER A 86 6.84 -25.98 -6.42
CA SER A 86 6.59 -26.98 -5.37
C SER A 86 7.47 -26.80 -4.14
N LYS A 87 8.68 -26.25 -4.32
CA LYS A 87 9.61 -25.96 -3.23
C LYS A 87 9.15 -24.74 -2.44
N TYR A 88 8.60 -23.73 -3.11
CA TYR A 88 8.22 -22.43 -2.55
C TYR A 88 6.70 -22.23 -2.46
N ALA A 89 5.94 -23.31 -2.31
CA ALA A 89 4.47 -23.24 -2.33
C ALA A 89 3.89 -22.33 -1.22
N ASP A 90 4.47 -22.36 -0.04
CA ASP A 90 4.02 -21.55 1.10
C ASP A 90 4.42 -20.07 0.93
N GLU A 91 5.60 -19.82 0.38
CA GLU A 91 6.08 -18.47 0.04
C GLU A 91 5.23 -17.82 -1.05
N ILE A 92 4.90 -18.57 -2.09
CA ILE A 92 4.02 -18.10 -3.17
C ILE A 92 2.64 -17.78 -2.59
N ARG A 93 2.08 -18.65 -1.74
CA ARG A 93 0.82 -18.39 -1.06
C ARG A 93 0.88 -17.16 -0.17
N PHE A 94 1.98 -16.95 0.55
CA PHE A 94 2.20 -15.75 1.33
C PHE A 94 2.17 -14.50 0.45
N ILE A 95 2.93 -14.49 -0.67
CA ILE A 95 2.97 -13.37 -1.63
C ILE A 95 1.56 -13.06 -2.19
N GLU A 96 0.82 -14.10 -2.62
CA GLU A 96 -0.55 -13.95 -3.12
C GLU A 96 -1.49 -13.35 -2.07
N LEU A 97 -1.37 -13.77 -0.82
CA LEU A 97 -2.14 -13.23 0.28
C LEU A 97 -1.81 -11.76 0.53
N GLN A 98 -0.51 -11.37 0.50
CA GLN A 98 -0.13 -9.97 0.66
C GLN A 98 -0.66 -9.11 -0.50
N TRP A 99 -0.62 -9.59 -1.73
CA TRP A 99 -1.21 -8.92 -2.88
C TRP A 99 -2.72 -8.79 -2.76
N LYS A 100 -3.42 -9.84 -2.33
CA LYS A 100 -4.87 -9.79 -2.06
C LYS A 100 -5.21 -8.69 -1.06
N ARG A 101 -4.44 -8.56 0.03
CA ARG A 101 -4.64 -7.53 1.05
C ARG A 101 -4.31 -6.13 0.54
N ARG A 102 -3.23 -5.98 -0.24
CA ARG A 102 -2.86 -4.72 -0.88
C ARG A 102 -3.90 -4.24 -1.91
N LEU A 103 -4.55 -5.16 -2.61
CA LEU A 103 -5.54 -4.81 -3.64
C LEU A 103 -6.94 -4.53 -3.07
N ASN A 104 -7.36 -5.33 -2.10
CA ASN A 104 -8.73 -5.34 -1.62
C ASN A 104 -8.90 -4.73 -0.22
N GLY A 105 -7.80 -4.38 0.43
CA GLY A 105 -7.78 -4.02 1.84
C GLY A 105 -7.86 -5.25 2.74
N TYR A 106 -7.99 -5.00 4.03
CA TYR A 106 -7.94 -6.04 5.04
C TYR A 106 -8.87 -5.74 6.21
N TRP A 107 -9.60 -6.77 6.65
CA TRP A 107 -10.39 -6.74 7.86
C TRP A 107 -9.63 -7.37 9.02
N PHE A 108 -9.69 -6.76 10.17
CA PHE A 108 -9.18 -7.32 11.42
C PHE A 108 -10.03 -6.87 12.59
N PHE A 109 -9.86 -7.49 13.75
CA PHE A 109 -10.50 -7.03 14.96
C PHE A 109 -9.60 -6.08 15.72
N ASN A 110 -10.07 -4.86 15.93
CA ASN A 110 -9.42 -3.88 16.79
C ASN A 110 -10.20 -3.80 18.11
N ASN A 111 -9.66 -4.42 19.17
CA ASN A 111 -10.33 -4.53 20.47
C ASN A 111 -11.76 -5.09 20.35
N GLY A 112 -11.94 -6.15 19.60
CA GLY A 112 -13.22 -6.82 19.40
C GLY A 112 -14.14 -6.15 18.37
N VAL A 113 -13.74 -5.03 17.77
CA VAL A 113 -14.53 -4.34 16.75
C VAL A 113 -14.01 -4.67 15.36
N PRO A 114 -14.84 -5.19 14.45
CA PRO A 114 -14.46 -5.40 13.06
C PRO A 114 -13.99 -4.09 12.44
N THR A 115 -12.78 -4.06 11.92
CA THR A 115 -12.14 -2.84 11.42
C THR A 115 -11.55 -3.11 10.04
N TYR A 116 -12.02 -2.38 9.05
CA TYR A 116 -11.49 -2.40 7.70
C TYR A 116 -10.40 -1.35 7.52
N ILE A 117 -9.33 -1.72 6.84
CA ILE A 117 -8.29 -0.83 6.34
C ILE A 117 -8.12 -1.00 4.83
N THR A 118 -7.85 0.08 4.12
CA THR A 118 -7.59 0.02 2.68
C THR A 118 -6.28 -0.69 2.39
N GLY A 119 -6.07 -1.10 1.14
CA GLY A 119 -4.83 -1.75 0.73
C GLY A 119 -3.60 -0.87 0.92
N THR A 120 -3.72 0.43 0.68
CA THR A 120 -2.66 1.40 0.93
C THR A 120 -2.33 1.50 2.43
N ASN A 121 -3.35 1.54 3.28
CA ASN A 121 -3.14 1.53 4.73
C ASN A 121 -2.52 0.22 5.20
N TYR A 122 -2.96 -0.92 4.64
CA TYR A 122 -2.35 -2.22 4.93
C TYR A 122 -0.85 -2.20 4.61
N MET A 123 -0.47 -1.75 3.41
CA MET A 123 0.93 -1.64 3.02
C MET A 123 1.72 -0.71 3.97
N TYR A 124 1.12 0.43 4.35
CA TYR A 124 1.75 1.40 5.25
C TYR A 124 2.09 0.83 6.62
N ILE A 125 1.16 0.12 7.26
CA ILE A 125 1.37 -0.41 8.63
C ILE A 125 2.02 -1.80 8.66
N SER A 126 2.19 -2.44 7.50
CA SER A 126 2.79 -3.78 7.41
C SER A 126 4.24 -3.76 6.93
N PHE A 127 4.61 -2.84 6.02
CA PHE A 127 5.88 -2.90 5.30
C PHE A 127 6.57 -1.56 5.09
N TRP A 128 5.86 -0.43 5.23
CA TRP A 128 6.41 0.89 4.96
C TRP A 128 7.17 1.41 6.17
N GLU A 129 8.49 1.53 6.07
CA GLU A 129 9.33 2.05 7.13
C GLU A 129 9.32 3.59 7.14
N ILE A 130 9.28 4.14 8.35
CA ILE A 130 9.45 5.55 8.65
C ILE A 130 10.56 5.71 9.69
N ASP A 131 10.93 6.92 10.06
CA ASP A 131 12.03 7.23 10.99
C ASP A 131 12.05 6.42 12.30
N ILE A 132 10.87 5.96 12.74
CA ILE A 132 10.68 5.17 13.97
C ILE A 132 10.39 3.68 13.70
N GLY A 133 10.66 3.18 12.50
CA GLY A 133 10.32 1.83 12.05
C GLY A 133 8.93 1.75 11.40
N ILE A 134 8.41 0.54 11.22
CA ILE A 134 7.10 0.33 10.59
C ILE A 134 5.98 0.80 11.52
N PRO A 135 5.08 1.71 11.07
CA PRO A 135 4.04 2.29 11.90
C PRO A 135 3.08 1.26 12.51
N GLU A 136 2.56 1.59 13.68
CA GLU A 136 1.45 0.87 14.27
C GLU A 136 0.10 1.39 13.75
N TYR A 137 -0.95 0.55 13.85
CA TYR A 137 -2.30 0.96 13.51
C TYR A 137 -2.77 2.15 14.35
N ARG A 138 -3.31 3.17 13.68
CA ARG A 138 -3.96 4.33 14.29
C ARG A 138 -5.25 4.66 13.55
N SER A 139 -6.32 4.90 14.28
CA SER A 139 -7.63 5.24 13.67
C SER A 139 -7.58 6.50 12.79
N ARG A 140 -6.77 7.50 13.13
CA ARG A 140 -6.59 8.70 12.31
C ARG A 140 -5.90 8.41 10.98
N ASP A 141 -4.93 7.49 10.96
CA ASP A 141 -4.26 7.09 9.72
C ASP A 141 -5.21 6.29 8.84
N ARG A 142 -6.02 5.42 9.44
CA ARG A 142 -7.12 4.73 8.74
C ARG A 142 -8.08 5.72 8.07
N LYS A 143 -8.51 6.76 8.79
CA LYS A 143 -9.39 7.81 8.23
C LYS A 143 -8.76 8.50 7.03
N PHE A 144 -7.47 8.86 7.13
CA PHE A 144 -6.73 9.46 6.02
C PHE A 144 -6.73 8.55 4.80
N PHE A 145 -6.34 7.29 4.94
CA PHE A 145 -6.25 6.38 3.80
C PHE A 145 -7.61 6.03 3.21
N LEU A 146 -8.65 5.85 4.02
CA LEU A 146 -10.01 5.67 3.52
C LEU A 146 -10.43 6.84 2.62
N PHE A 147 -10.20 8.06 3.06
CA PHE A 147 -10.55 9.25 2.30
C PHE A 147 -9.68 9.45 1.06
N ALA A 148 -8.36 9.33 1.19
CA ALA A 148 -7.41 9.51 0.09
C ALA A 148 -7.60 8.46 -1.02
N ASP A 149 -7.80 7.20 -0.66
CA ASP A 149 -8.07 6.13 -1.62
C ASP A 149 -9.43 6.32 -2.29
N PHE A 150 -10.46 6.75 -1.55
CA PHE A 150 -11.76 7.10 -2.13
C PHE A 150 -11.63 8.21 -3.17
N CYS A 151 -10.94 9.30 -2.83
CA CYS A 151 -10.68 10.41 -3.77
C CYS A 151 -9.93 9.97 -5.03
N THR A 152 -9.06 8.96 -4.92
CA THR A 152 -8.33 8.43 -6.08
C THR A 152 -9.24 7.73 -7.09
N PHE A 153 -10.33 7.13 -6.61
CA PHE A 153 -11.27 6.35 -7.44
C PHE A 153 -12.51 7.13 -7.85
N ASP A 154 -12.80 8.24 -7.20
CA ASP A 154 -13.93 9.11 -7.56
C ASP A 154 -13.55 9.98 -8.76
N SER A 155 -14.27 9.80 -9.87
CA SER A 155 -14.05 10.57 -11.10
C SER A 155 -14.36 12.06 -10.97
N ASN A 156 -15.09 12.45 -9.95
CA ASN A 156 -15.44 13.85 -9.67
C ASN A 156 -14.43 14.52 -8.72
N CYS A 157 -13.51 13.76 -8.14
CA CYS A 157 -12.48 14.28 -7.26
C CYS A 157 -11.20 14.58 -8.04
N PHE A 158 -10.82 15.85 -8.12
CA PHE A 158 -9.57 16.30 -8.75
C PHE A 158 -8.43 16.49 -7.75
N GLY A 159 -8.70 16.35 -6.47
CA GLY A 159 -7.75 16.53 -5.39
C GLY A 159 -8.45 16.81 -4.08
N PHE A 160 -7.69 16.86 -3.01
CA PHE A 160 -8.21 17.21 -1.69
C PHE A 160 -7.19 18.00 -0.88
N ASN A 161 -7.68 18.81 0.02
CA ASN A 161 -6.88 19.48 1.02
C ASN A 161 -6.89 18.66 2.31
N TYR A 162 -5.72 18.50 2.93
CA TYR A 162 -5.58 17.80 4.20
C TYR A 162 -5.04 18.75 5.27
N PRO A 163 -5.92 19.54 5.93
CA PRO A 163 -5.53 20.32 7.09
C PRO A 163 -5.18 19.35 8.24
N LYS A 164 -4.07 19.61 8.90
CA LYS A 164 -3.55 18.70 9.94
C LYS A 164 -2.83 19.45 11.03
N HIS A 165 -2.81 18.87 12.21
CA HIS A 165 -1.93 19.33 13.28
C HIS A 165 -0.45 19.02 12.97
N ARG A 166 0.42 19.82 13.56
CA ARG A 166 1.87 19.57 13.47
C ARG A 166 2.19 18.17 14.04
N ARG A 167 3.15 17.45 13.43
CA ARG A 167 3.64 16.12 13.85
C ARG A 167 2.62 14.98 13.74
N GLU A 168 1.67 15.06 12.83
CA GLU A 168 0.69 13.99 12.60
C GLU A 168 1.20 12.87 11.67
N GLY A 169 2.44 12.97 11.18
CA GLY A 169 3.04 11.98 10.26
C GLY A 169 2.44 12.01 8.85
N ALA A 170 1.81 13.13 8.45
CA ALA A 170 1.15 13.25 7.16
C ALA A 170 2.12 13.06 5.99
N THR A 171 3.35 13.55 6.08
CA THR A 171 4.36 13.41 5.02
C THR A 171 4.56 11.94 4.66
N ASN A 172 4.82 11.08 5.63
CA ASN A 172 5.01 9.65 5.41
C ASN A 172 3.77 8.95 4.83
N LYS A 173 2.57 9.31 5.30
CA LYS A 173 1.31 8.78 4.75
C LYS A 173 1.11 9.15 3.29
N VAL A 174 1.34 10.43 2.95
CA VAL A 174 1.23 10.93 1.59
C VAL A 174 2.28 10.28 0.68
N GLN A 175 3.52 10.09 1.14
CA GLN A 175 4.55 9.40 0.35
C GLN A 175 4.17 7.94 0.06
N CYS A 176 3.68 7.21 1.04
CA CYS A 176 3.18 5.85 0.84
C CYS A 176 2.01 5.82 -0.16
N TRP A 177 1.07 6.75 -0.05
CA TRP A 177 -0.07 6.86 -0.96
C TRP A 177 0.35 7.23 -2.40
N LEU A 178 1.28 8.17 -2.58
CA LEU A 178 1.85 8.51 -3.89
C LEU A 178 2.58 7.31 -4.52
N TYR A 179 3.36 6.59 -3.73
CA TYR A 179 4.02 5.37 -4.17
C TYR A 179 3.00 4.33 -4.64
N GLU A 180 1.96 4.07 -3.84
CA GLU A 180 0.90 3.12 -4.19
C GLU A 180 0.24 3.49 -5.52
N ALA A 181 -0.14 4.75 -5.69
CA ALA A 181 -0.77 5.25 -6.90
C ALA A 181 0.12 5.15 -8.14
N THR A 182 1.43 5.31 -7.98
CA THR A 182 2.40 5.30 -9.10
C THR A 182 2.86 3.88 -9.42
N SER A 183 3.18 3.07 -8.41
CA SER A 183 3.74 1.72 -8.59
C SER A 183 2.75 0.73 -9.22
N ARG A 184 1.45 0.99 -9.12
CA ARG A 184 0.38 0.14 -9.67
C ARG A 184 -0.19 0.61 -11.01
N SER A 185 0.35 1.65 -11.59
CA SER A 185 -0.22 2.26 -12.78
C SER A 185 0.83 2.40 -13.88
N ASN A 186 0.48 1.99 -15.10
CA ASN A 186 1.33 2.24 -16.26
C ASN A 186 1.27 3.71 -16.66
N ARG A 187 2.43 4.27 -16.98
CA ARG A 187 2.58 5.65 -17.50
C ARG A 187 2.04 6.74 -16.55
N LYS A 188 2.01 6.47 -15.25
CA LYS A 188 1.61 7.45 -14.24
C LYS A 188 2.84 8.12 -13.65
N HIS A 189 2.74 9.42 -13.47
CA HIS A 189 3.75 10.24 -12.82
C HIS A 189 3.16 10.84 -11.55
N SER A 190 3.93 10.83 -10.48
CA SER A 190 3.62 11.54 -9.25
C SER A 190 4.73 12.54 -8.96
N GLY A 191 4.39 13.67 -8.38
CA GLY A 191 5.33 14.73 -8.07
C GLY A 191 5.20 15.20 -6.62
N ILE A 192 6.31 15.67 -6.08
CA ILE A 192 6.39 16.31 -4.77
C ILE A 192 6.75 17.77 -5.01
N GLN A 193 5.92 18.67 -4.52
CA GLN A 193 6.17 20.11 -4.57
C GLN A 193 6.25 20.66 -3.15
N SER A 194 7.20 21.57 -2.94
CA SER A 194 7.37 22.28 -1.69
C SER A 194 7.73 23.73 -1.95
N ALA A 195 7.88 24.54 -0.89
CA ALA A 195 8.26 25.93 -0.99
C ALA A 195 9.66 26.12 -1.60
N THR A 196 10.57 25.17 -1.40
CA THR A 196 11.92 25.15 -1.97
C THR A 196 12.23 23.80 -2.59
N GLU A 197 13.16 23.80 -3.56
CA GLU A 197 13.64 22.56 -4.20
C GLU A 197 14.33 21.64 -3.17
N ASP A 198 15.14 22.20 -2.29
CA ASP A 198 15.86 21.43 -1.27
C ASP A 198 14.87 20.71 -0.32
N HIS A 199 13.84 21.40 0.15
CA HIS A 199 12.83 20.78 0.99
C HIS A 199 12.03 19.70 0.24
N ALA A 200 11.73 19.88 -1.04
CA ALA A 200 11.09 18.82 -1.82
C ALA A 200 11.99 17.59 -1.97
N LYS A 201 13.30 17.81 -2.15
CA LYS A 201 14.30 16.75 -2.22
C LYS A 201 14.48 16.04 -0.89
N ASP A 202 14.48 16.75 0.24
CA ASP A 202 14.54 16.16 1.57
C ASP A 202 13.33 15.26 1.81
N VAL A 203 12.12 15.74 1.50
CA VAL A 203 10.90 14.91 1.59
C VAL A 203 11.01 13.64 0.74
N PHE A 204 11.57 13.72 -0.45
CA PHE A 204 11.78 12.58 -1.32
C PHE A 204 12.79 11.59 -0.71
N THR A 205 13.96 12.07 -0.28
CA THR A 205 15.06 11.22 0.20
C THR A 205 14.85 10.67 1.61
N GLU A 206 14.18 11.43 2.49
CA GLU A 206 14.01 11.05 3.90
C GLU A 206 12.72 10.29 4.18
N HIS A 207 11.69 10.44 3.33
CA HIS A 207 10.40 9.81 3.59
C HIS A 207 9.96 8.81 2.50
N LEU A 208 10.18 9.11 1.20
CA LEU A 208 9.78 8.19 0.14
C LEU A 208 10.78 7.04 -0.03
N ILE A 209 12.07 7.35 -0.10
CA ILE A 209 13.10 6.36 -0.41
C ILE A 209 13.26 5.30 0.69
N PRO A 210 13.31 5.64 1.99
CA PRO A 210 13.35 4.62 3.06
C PRO A 210 12.13 3.69 3.01
N GLY A 211 10.92 4.26 2.89
CA GLY A 211 9.70 3.47 2.79
C GLY A 211 9.66 2.56 1.56
N TRP A 212 10.14 3.03 0.40
CA TRP A 212 10.28 2.18 -0.78
C TRP A 212 11.32 1.07 -0.58
N LYS A 213 12.47 1.38 0.00
CA LYS A 213 13.54 0.40 0.25
C LYS A 213 13.09 -0.70 1.21
N SER A 214 12.27 -0.39 2.22
CA SER A 214 11.77 -1.35 3.19
C SER A 214 10.72 -2.33 2.65
N LEU A 215 10.09 -2.02 1.51
CA LEU A 215 9.11 -2.91 0.93
C LEU A 215 9.73 -4.24 0.49
N PRO A 216 9.01 -5.36 0.62
CA PRO A 216 9.43 -6.64 0.06
C PRO A 216 9.51 -6.57 -1.47
N PHE A 217 10.34 -7.39 -2.07
CA PHE A 217 10.59 -7.41 -3.53
C PHE A 217 9.29 -7.47 -4.33
N PHE A 218 8.31 -8.26 -3.90
CA PHE A 218 7.05 -8.44 -4.62
C PHE A 218 6.13 -7.20 -4.62
N PHE A 219 6.41 -6.20 -3.80
CA PHE A 219 5.74 -4.90 -3.82
C PHE A 219 6.52 -3.82 -4.55
N LYS A 220 7.75 -4.12 -4.96
CA LYS A 220 8.61 -3.21 -5.73
C LYS A 220 8.47 -3.51 -7.22
N PRO A 221 8.03 -2.55 -8.07
CA PRO A 221 8.23 -2.69 -9.50
C PRO A 221 9.71 -2.69 -9.82
N ILE A 222 10.08 -3.27 -10.96
CA ILE A 222 11.45 -3.21 -11.43
C ILE A 222 11.82 -1.73 -11.62
N PHE A 223 12.83 -1.27 -10.92
CA PHE A 223 13.26 0.11 -11.01
C PHE A 223 14.43 0.27 -11.99
N GLN A 224 14.59 1.49 -12.50
CA GLN A 224 15.66 1.86 -13.40
C GLN A 224 16.45 3.01 -12.78
N GLY A 225 17.77 2.89 -12.73
CA GLY A 225 18.64 3.94 -12.25
C GLY A 225 19.48 3.55 -11.03
N ASN A 226 19.85 4.53 -10.24
CA ASN A 226 20.70 4.35 -9.07
C ASN A 226 19.91 3.69 -7.91
N THR A 227 20.58 2.82 -7.16
CA THR A 227 20.05 2.21 -5.93
C THR A 227 19.75 3.23 -4.82
N ASP A 228 20.29 4.43 -4.93
CA ASP A 228 20.04 5.55 -4.01
C ASP A 228 19.56 6.80 -4.78
N PRO A 229 18.31 6.79 -5.27
CA PRO A 229 17.77 7.89 -6.05
C PRO A 229 17.58 9.13 -5.18
N LYS A 230 17.95 10.32 -5.70
CA LYS A 230 17.91 11.59 -4.95
C LYS A 230 16.84 12.56 -5.44
N ARG A 231 16.29 12.34 -6.64
CA ARG A 231 15.31 13.25 -7.25
C ARG A 231 14.20 12.55 -7.97
N VAL A 232 14.46 11.37 -8.54
CA VAL A 232 13.52 10.64 -9.38
C VAL A 232 13.64 9.16 -9.10
N LEU A 233 12.50 8.50 -8.86
CA LEU A 233 12.39 7.05 -8.78
C LEU A 233 11.64 6.58 -10.04
N LEU A 234 12.33 5.85 -10.91
CA LEU A 234 11.78 5.38 -12.18
C LEU A 234 11.53 3.87 -12.13
N PHE A 235 10.35 3.49 -12.58
CA PHE A 235 9.98 2.10 -12.76
C PHE A 235 9.93 1.76 -14.24
N ARG A 236 10.27 0.51 -14.57
CA ARG A 236 10.19 -0.02 -15.93
C ARG A 236 9.29 -1.26 -15.97
N GLU A 237 8.80 -1.57 -17.13
CA GLU A 237 8.18 -2.87 -17.38
C GLU A 237 9.26 -3.97 -17.32
N PRO A 238 8.88 -5.21 -16.91
CA PRO A 238 9.79 -6.34 -16.97
C PRO A 238 10.40 -6.45 -18.37
N ALA A 239 11.71 -6.66 -18.45
CA ALA A 239 12.34 -6.90 -19.74
C ALA A 239 11.72 -8.16 -20.37
N GLY A 240 11.27 -8.05 -21.61
CA GLY A 240 10.89 -9.21 -22.40
C GLY A 240 12.07 -10.20 -22.47
N LYS A 241 11.80 -11.44 -22.90
CA LYS A 241 12.81 -12.50 -22.96
C LYS A 241 14.16 -11.98 -23.49
N VAL A 242 15.18 -12.05 -22.62
CA VAL A 242 16.56 -11.82 -23.04
C VAL A 242 16.99 -13.02 -23.87
N VAL A 243 16.99 -12.88 -25.18
CA VAL A 243 17.56 -13.89 -26.08
C VAL A 243 18.92 -13.39 -26.54
N LYS A 244 20.00 -14.07 -26.15
CA LYS A 244 21.38 -13.77 -26.53
C LYS A 244 21.84 -12.34 -26.27
N GLY A 245 21.52 -11.80 -25.06
CA GLY A 245 21.96 -10.46 -24.65
C GLY A 245 21.25 -9.28 -25.33
N LYS A 246 20.18 -9.52 -26.10
CA LYS A 246 19.31 -8.47 -26.63
C LYS A 246 17.93 -8.56 -25.97
N VAL A 247 17.46 -7.42 -25.48
CA VAL A 247 16.10 -7.25 -24.93
C VAL A 247 15.16 -6.97 -26.11
N TYR A 248 14.11 -7.78 -26.24
CA TYR A 248 13.04 -7.61 -27.24
C TYR A 248 11.74 -7.25 -26.53
#